data_b65aad9f00679d4a50642853c0611b8d
#
_entry.id   b65aad9f00679d4a50642853c0611b8d
#
_cell.length_a   1.000
_cell.length_b   1.000
_cell.length_c   1.000
_cell.angle_alpha   90.00
_cell.angle_beta   90.00
_cell.angle_gamma   90.00
#
_symmetry.space_group_name_H-M   'P 1'
#
loop_
_entity.id
_entity.type
_entity.pdbx_description
1 polymer ?
#
loop_
_entity_poly.entity_id
_entity_poly.type
_entity_poly.pdbx_seq_one_letter_code
_entity_poly.pdbx_strand_id
1 'polypeptide(L)'
;MDPNGDLHQNYHSMAVQYNNWLGAENPQTTTGDNWFQVEGKKKVKIYRSPAEDLPWDEIPDDIDIMFSSPPYFATERYAEGSKFENDQSWSRYNSYEEWRDGFYLPVMNKVFEKLAPGGWLMVNIMDPKVKGKRHKSCDDLVNDLKEYFVGQIGMRIMARPKSIKSFEGDTHEERKAKYDEWQAKWFIESVWCFRKPDPSNDDVDIFAPYKDSTLSGMGPAVVQPTIQKKKLSEATTEKSSLEGFFD
;
A
#
# COMPACT_ATOMS: atom_id res chain seq x y z
N MET A 1 4.12 10.90 1.63
CA MET A 1 3.89 11.68 2.85
C MET A 1 4.22 10.83 4.07
N ASP A 2 4.69 11.45 5.15
CA ASP A 2 4.97 10.78 6.41
C ASP A 2 4.97 11.84 7.52
N PRO A 3 4.14 11.70 8.56
CA PRO A 3 4.12 12.64 9.67
C PRO A 3 5.37 12.50 10.59
N ASN A 4 6.14 11.42 10.48
CA ASN A 4 7.34 11.22 11.29
C ASN A 4 8.52 12.07 10.78
N GLY A 5 8.71 13.24 11.39
CA GLY A 5 9.77 14.17 11.00
C GLY A 5 11.20 13.64 11.10
N ASP A 6 11.45 12.61 11.93
CA ASP A 6 12.79 12.03 12.07
C ASP A 6 13.23 11.26 10.81
N LEU A 7 12.28 10.83 9.97
CA LEU A 7 12.56 10.15 8.71
C LEU A 7 12.80 11.11 7.52
N HIS A 8 12.45 12.37 7.66
CA HIS A 8 12.49 13.33 6.54
C HIS A 8 13.91 13.58 5.99
N GLN A 9 14.93 13.54 6.83
CA GLN A 9 16.31 13.65 6.36
C GLN A 9 16.71 12.46 5.48
N ASN A 10 16.23 11.26 5.83
CA ASN A 10 16.46 10.06 5.02
C ASN A 10 15.76 10.17 3.66
N TYR A 11 14.50 10.60 3.65
CA TYR A 11 13.74 10.82 2.40
C TYR A 11 14.38 11.88 1.52
N HIS A 12 14.90 12.96 2.10
CA HIS A 12 15.64 13.97 1.36
C HIS A 12 16.89 13.36 0.70
N SER A 13 17.69 12.63 1.47
CA SER A 13 18.89 11.95 0.96
C SER A 13 18.55 10.97 -0.18
N MET A 14 17.46 10.20 -0.04
CA MET A 14 17.00 9.29 -1.09
C MET A 14 16.58 10.05 -2.35
N ALA A 15 15.86 11.15 -2.22
CA ALA A 15 15.42 11.97 -3.36
C ALA A 15 16.60 12.59 -4.12
N VAL A 16 17.63 13.05 -3.41
CA VAL A 16 18.87 13.54 -4.00
C VAL A 16 19.61 12.42 -4.72
N GLN A 17 19.82 11.28 -4.06
CA GLN A 17 20.51 10.11 -4.66
C GLN A 17 19.76 9.60 -5.89
N TYR A 18 18.43 9.55 -5.87
CA TYR A 18 17.62 9.18 -7.02
C TYR A 18 17.86 10.10 -8.22
N ASN A 19 17.86 11.41 -8.00
CA ASN A 19 18.14 12.37 -9.07
C ASN A 19 19.59 12.26 -9.59
N ASN A 20 20.57 12.05 -8.72
CA ASN A 20 21.96 11.81 -9.11
C ASN A 20 22.11 10.53 -9.94
N TRP A 21 21.43 9.45 -9.54
CA TRP A 21 21.39 8.21 -10.30
C TRP A 21 20.79 8.38 -11.71
N LEU A 22 19.82 9.28 -11.86
CA LEU A 22 19.26 9.66 -13.16
C LEU A 22 20.16 10.61 -13.96
N GLY A 23 21.34 10.99 -13.44
CA GLY A 23 22.30 11.86 -14.11
C GLY A 23 22.06 13.36 -13.90
N ALA A 24 21.40 13.77 -12.82
CA ALA A 24 21.39 15.15 -12.40
C ALA A 24 22.72 15.50 -11.70
N GLU A 25 23.40 16.57 -12.13
CA GLU A 25 24.68 16.95 -11.53
C GLU A 25 24.52 17.65 -10.17
N ASN A 26 23.51 18.49 -10.01
CA ASN A 26 23.23 19.24 -8.79
C ASN A 26 21.72 19.38 -8.54
N PRO A 27 21.05 18.38 -8.01
CA PRO A 27 19.63 18.48 -7.68
C PRO A 27 19.38 19.63 -6.68
N GLN A 28 18.44 20.49 -6.99
CA GLN A 28 18.10 21.64 -6.15
C GLN A 28 17.06 21.25 -5.10
N THR A 29 17.21 21.76 -3.89
CA THR A 29 16.25 21.56 -2.81
C THR A 29 15.53 22.86 -2.48
N THR A 30 14.20 22.78 -2.43
CA THR A 30 13.34 23.85 -1.92
C THR A 30 12.58 23.31 -0.71
N THR A 31 12.40 24.14 0.31
CA THR A 31 11.70 23.74 1.54
C THR A 31 10.58 24.73 1.86
N GLY A 32 9.46 24.21 2.37
CA GLY A 32 8.41 24.95 3.03
C GLY A 32 8.27 24.50 4.48
N ASP A 33 7.23 24.97 5.17
CA ASP A 33 7.03 24.70 6.58
C ASP A 33 6.87 23.19 6.89
N ASN A 34 6.10 22.50 6.04
CA ASN A 34 5.76 21.09 6.21
C ASN A 34 6.10 20.23 4.99
N TRP A 35 6.99 20.67 4.12
CA TRP A 35 7.40 19.90 2.96
C TRP A 35 8.83 20.26 2.53
N PHE A 36 9.43 19.38 1.76
CA PHE A 36 10.57 19.70 0.91
C PHE A 36 10.37 19.13 -0.50
N GLN A 37 11.04 19.72 -1.46
CA GLN A 37 11.08 19.30 -2.84
C GLN A 37 12.53 19.22 -3.32
N VAL A 38 12.89 18.09 -3.93
CA VAL A 38 14.14 17.92 -4.65
C VAL A 38 13.82 17.89 -6.14
N GLU A 39 14.45 18.77 -6.90
CA GLU A 39 14.26 18.89 -8.34
C GLU A 39 15.60 18.75 -9.07
N GLY A 40 15.63 17.83 -10.04
CA GLY A 40 16.76 17.54 -10.90
C GLY A 40 16.23 17.00 -12.22
N LYS A 41 16.51 15.74 -12.55
CA LYS A 41 15.88 15.04 -13.68
C LYS A 41 14.40 14.71 -13.40
N LYS A 42 14.07 14.55 -12.14
CA LYS A 42 12.70 14.37 -11.65
C LYS A 42 12.44 15.26 -10.46
N LYS A 43 11.18 15.64 -10.30
CA LYS A 43 10.70 16.37 -9.14
C LYS A 43 10.18 15.38 -8.11
N VAL A 44 10.69 15.46 -6.88
CA VAL A 44 10.25 14.66 -5.72
C VAL A 44 9.81 15.63 -4.63
N LYS A 45 8.54 15.64 -4.28
CA LYS A 45 8.00 16.47 -3.19
C LYS A 45 7.53 15.56 -2.05
N ILE A 46 7.99 15.83 -0.84
CA ILE A 46 7.67 15.07 0.37
C ILE A 46 6.99 16.01 1.37
N TYR A 47 5.83 15.60 1.84
CA TYR A 47 5.09 16.32 2.89
C TYR A 47 5.31 15.67 4.25
N ARG A 48 5.56 16.48 5.26
CA ARG A 48 5.60 16.14 6.68
C ARG A 48 4.23 16.44 7.28
N SER A 49 3.28 15.59 7.00
CA SER A 49 1.90 15.76 7.42
C SER A 49 1.20 14.40 7.45
N PRO A 50 0.25 14.19 8.37
CA PRO A 50 -0.78 13.17 8.21
C PRO A 50 -1.46 13.31 6.85
N ALA A 51 -1.90 12.19 6.28
CA ALA A 51 -2.46 12.20 4.93
C ALA A 51 -3.78 12.96 4.85
N GLU A 52 -4.59 12.89 5.89
CA GLU A 52 -5.86 13.62 6.01
C GLU A 52 -5.70 15.14 6.08
N ASP A 53 -4.53 15.61 6.54
CA ASP A 53 -4.23 17.04 6.73
C ASP A 53 -3.40 17.62 5.56
N LEU A 54 -3.25 16.89 4.45
CA LEU A 54 -2.54 17.40 3.28
C LEU A 54 -3.27 18.59 2.65
N PRO A 55 -2.54 19.54 2.07
CA PRO A 55 -3.13 20.59 1.23
C PRO A 55 -3.57 19.99 -0.11
N TRP A 56 -4.68 19.26 -0.11
CA TRP A 56 -5.17 18.51 -1.27
C TRP A 56 -5.41 19.38 -2.50
N ASP A 57 -5.71 20.67 -2.31
CA ASP A 57 -5.88 21.63 -3.40
C ASP A 57 -4.55 21.96 -4.13
N GLU A 58 -3.41 21.73 -3.47
CA GLU A 58 -2.08 21.88 -4.07
C GLU A 58 -1.57 20.59 -4.75
N ILE A 59 -2.24 19.48 -4.55
CA ILE A 59 -1.88 18.20 -5.18
C ILE A 59 -2.43 18.19 -6.61
N PRO A 60 -1.60 17.87 -7.63
CA PRO A 60 -2.04 17.79 -9.02
C PRO A 60 -3.22 16.81 -9.21
N ASP A 61 -4.08 17.10 -10.21
CA ASP A 61 -5.24 16.27 -10.57
C ASP A 61 -4.95 15.31 -11.77
N ASP A 62 -3.68 15.09 -12.08
CA ASP A 62 -3.21 14.31 -13.23
C ASP A 62 -2.26 13.17 -12.84
N ILE A 63 -2.52 12.57 -11.68
CA ILE A 63 -1.69 11.48 -11.15
C ILE A 63 -2.01 10.18 -11.90
N ASP A 64 -1.02 9.58 -12.55
CA ASP A 64 -1.19 8.32 -13.27
C ASP A 64 -1.34 7.12 -12.34
N ILE A 65 -0.53 7.08 -11.26
CA ILE A 65 -0.52 5.96 -10.31
C ILE A 65 -0.35 6.49 -8.89
N MET A 66 -1.21 6.01 -8.00
CA MET A 66 -1.02 6.09 -6.57
C MET A 66 -0.89 4.69 -6.00
N PHE A 67 0.26 4.38 -5.40
CA PHE A 67 0.50 3.15 -4.66
C PHE A 67 0.71 3.47 -3.19
N SER A 68 -0.01 2.79 -2.31
CA SER A 68 0.12 2.97 -0.87
C SER A 68 -0.06 1.67 -0.10
N SER A 69 0.68 1.56 1.01
CA SER A 69 0.38 0.65 2.10
C SER A 69 0.05 1.52 3.32
N PRO A 70 -1.23 1.89 3.52
CA PRO A 70 -1.61 2.74 4.64
C PRO A 70 -1.40 2.02 5.96
N PRO A 71 -1.20 2.73 7.09
CA PRO A 71 -1.10 2.10 8.41
C PRO A 71 -2.33 1.23 8.70
N TYR A 72 -2.11 -0.02 9.16
CA TYR A 72 -3.19 -1.00 9.38
C TYR A 72 -3.86 -0.78 10.73
N PHE A 73 -4.70 0.24 10.86
CA PHE A 73 -5.35 0.65 12.10
C PHE A 73 -4.37 0.62 13.29
N ALA A 74 -4.68 -0.04 14.40
CA ALA A 74 -3.83 -0.08 15.60
C ALA A 74 -2.83 -1.26 15.63
N THR A 75 -2.58 -1.94 14.50
CA THR A 75 -1.58 -3.04 14.42
C THR A 75 -0.17 -2.53 14.25
N GLU A 76 0.00 -1.34 13.70
CA GLU A 76 1.29 -0.70 13.48
C GLU A 76 1.35 0.61 14.25
N ARG A 77 2.23 0.65 15.25
CA ARG A 77 2.41 1.80 16.12
C ARG A 77 3.72 2.51 15.78
N TYR A 78 3.69 3.23 14.68
CA TYR A 78 4.84 4.04 14.27
C TYR A 78 5.06 5.20 15.25
N ALA A 79 6.31 5.56 15.47
CA ALA A 79 6.73 6.68 16.31
C ALA A 79 6.20 6.64 17.76
N GLU A 80 5.81 5.46 18.30
CA GLU A 80 5.35 5.29 19.68
C GLU A 80 6.41 5.83 20.66
N GLY A 81 6.01 6.66 21.61
CA GLY A 81 6.89 7.31 22.59
C GLY A 81 7.70 8.49 22.04
N SER A 82 7.55 8.86 20.78
CA SER A 82 8.23 10.02 20.20
C SER A 82 7.33 11.26 20.18
N LYS A 83 7.94 12.44 19.90
CA LYS A 83 7.19 13.70 19.73
C LYS A 83 6.21 13.70 18.54
N PHE A 84 6.32 12.71 17.63
CA PHE A 84 5.46 12.56 16.45
C PHE A 84 4.37 11.50 16.64
N GLU A 85 4.21 10.96 17.83
CA GLU A 85 3.19 9.96 18.15
C GLU A 85 1.78 10.46 17.83
N ASN A 86 1.47 11.70 18.25
CA ASN A 86 0.14 12.29 18.08
C ASN A 86 -0.22 12.59 16.61
N ASP A 87 0.74 12.54 15.70
CA ASP A 87 0.51 12.72 14.27
C ASP A 87 0.24 11.38 13.56
N GLN A 88 0.34 10.27 14.28
CA GLN A 88 0.16 8.93 13.72
C GLN A 88 -1.31 8.50 13.76
N SER A 89 -1.78 7.83 12.72
CA SER A 89 -3.19 7.41 12.62
C SER A 89 -3.63 6.52 13.78
N TRP A 90 -2.77 5.62 14.29
CA TRP A 90 -3.11 4.74 15.41
C TRP A 90 -3.33 5.48 16.74
N SER A 91 -2.73 6.66 16.90
CA SER A 91 -2.85 7.51 18.07
C SER A 91 -4.00 8.52 17.94
N ARG A 92 -4.30 8.98 16.73
CA ARG A 92 -5.36 9.97 16.45
C ARG A 92 -6.76 9.37 16.55
N TYR A 93 -6.91 8.06 16.32
CA TYR A 93 -8.22 7.40 16.26
C TYR A 93 -8.33 6.27 17.27
N ASN A 94 -9.35 6.32 18.13
CA ASN A 94 -9.52 5.40 19.25
C ASN A 94 -10.25 4.10 18.88
N SER A 95 -10.99 4.11 17.78
CA SER A 95 -11.75 2.97 17.27
C SER A 95 -11.47 2.72 15.79
N TYR A 96 -11.77 1.51 15.34
CA TYR A 96 -11.67 1.18 13.92
C TYR A 96 -12.59 2.06 13.07
N GLU A 97 -13.79 2.28 13.54
CA GLU A 97 -14.80 3.12 12.88
C GLU A 97 -14.32 4.56 12.73
N GLU A 98 -13.74 5.15 13.80
CA GLU A 98 -13.15 6.50 13.73
C GLU A 98 -11.96 6.53 12.75
N TRP A 99 -11.08 5.52 12.78
CA TRP A 99 -9.95 5.42 11.86
C TRP A 99 -10.41 5.25 10.41
N ARG A 100 -11.42 4.40 10.17
CA ARG A 100 -11.98 4.18 8.85
C ARG A 100 -12.58 5.45 8.28
N ASP A 101 -13.42 6.13 9.07
CA ASP A 101 -14.26 7.25 8.62
C ASP A 101 -13.51 8.60 8.68
N GLY A 102 -12.51 8.75 9.56
CA GLY A 102 -11.73 9.98 9.72
C GLY A 102 -10.42 10.00 8.93
N PHE A 103 -9.86 8.85 8.59
CA PHE A 103 -8.58 8.73 7.91
C PHE A 103 -8.67 7.87 6.65
N TYR A 104 -8.99 6.58 6.81
CA TYR A 104 -8.74 5.60 5.75
C TYR A 104 -9.55 5.87 4.48
N LEU A 105 -10.87 5.84 4.55
CA LEU A 105 -11.71 6.05 3.38
C LEU A 105 -11.65 7.50 2.85
N PRO A 106 -11.69 8.54 3.67
CA PRO A 106 -11.54 9.91 3.18
C PRO A 106 -10.24 10.15 2.42
N VAL A 107 -9.10 9.62 2.92
CA VAL A 107 -7.82 9.74 2.23
C VAL A 107 -7.83 8.98 0.91
N MET A 108 -8.35 7.74 0.87
CA MET A 108 -8.42 6.97 -0.37
C MET A 108 -9.31 7.65 -1.41
N ASN A 109 -10.42 8.25 -1.02
CA ASN A 109 -11.28 9.03 -1.90
C ASN A 109 -10.57 10.27 -2.45
N LYS A 110 -9.89 11.04 -1.59
CA LYS A 110 -9.10 12.20 -2.02
C LYS A 110 -8.00 11.82 -3.01
N VAL A 111 -7.31 10.73 -2.75
CA VAL A 111 -6.32 10.16 -3.68
C VAL A 111 -6.97 9.81 -5.01
N PHE A 112 -8.11 9.13 -4.99
CA PHE A 112 -8.82 8.72 -6.20
C PHE A 112 -9.31 9.93 -7.02
N GLU A 113 -9.79 10.99 -6.36
CA GLU A 113 -10.15 12.25 -7.01
C GLU A 113 -8.97 12.84 -7.81
N LYS A 114 -7.74 12.75 -7.28
CA LYS A 114 -6.51 13.30 -7.88
C LYS A 114 -5.92 12.47 -9.04
N LEU A 115 -6.47 11.30 -9.32
CA LEU A 115 -6.03 10.50 -10.45
C LEU A 115 -6.42 11.14 -11.78
N ALA A 116 -5.56 11.04 -12.77
CA ALA A 116 -5.89 11.29 -14.18
C ALA A 116 -6.97 10.32 -14.67
N PRO A 117 -7.71 10.62 -15.74
CA PRO A 117 -8.51 9.62 -16.44
C PRO A 117 -7.64 8.39 -16.79
N GLY A 118 -8.12 7.19 -16.49
CA GLY A 118 -7.34 5.95 -16.66
C GLY A 118 -6.30 5.67 -15.59
N GLY A 119 -6.08 6.59 -14.65
CA GLY A 119 -5.13 6.44 -13.55
C GLY A 119 -5.54 5.37 -12.54
N TRP A 120 -4.55 4.92 -11.75
CA TRP A 120 -4.68 3.78 -10.85
C TRP A 120 -4.49 4.15 -9.39
N LEU A 121 -5.41 3.68 -8.54
CA LEU A 121 -5.19 3.55 -7.11
C LEU A 121 -4.90 2.08 -6.79
N MET A 122 -3.76 1.82 -6.20
CA MET A 122 -3.29 0.50 -5.80
C MET A 122 -2.99 0.50 -4.30
N VAL A 123 -3.77 -0.26 -3.53
CA VAL A 123 -3.69 -0.26 -2.07
C VAL A 123 -3.27 -1.64 -1.57
N ASN A 124 -2.08 -1.71 -0.97
CA ASN A 124 -1.63 -2.91 -0.27
C ASN A 124 -2.10 -2.84 1.17
N ILE A 125 -3.15 -3.58 1.49
CA ILE A 125 -3.73 -3.64 2.84
C ILE A 125 -4.34 -5.01 3.09
N MET A 126 -4.29 -5.43 4.35
CA MET A 126 -4.97 -6.61 4.87
C MET A 126 -5.94 -6.22 6.00
N ASP A 127 -6.88 -7.11 6.28
CA ASP A 127 -7.80 -6.94 7.40
C ASP A 127 -7.05 -7.03 8.74
N PRO A 128 -6.95 -5.94 9.51
CA PRO A 128 -6.21 -5.94 10.76
C PRO A 128 -6.94 -6.74 11.85
N LYS A 129 -6.17 -7.49 12.65
CA LYS A 129 -6.68 -8.15 13.84
C LYS A 129 -6.21 -7.40 15.09
N VAL A 130 -7.14 -6.74 15.78
CA VAL A 130 -6.85 -5.95 16.98
C VAL A 130 -7.64 -6.49 18.16
N LYS A 131 -6.96 -6.82 19.26
CA LYS A 131 -7.57 -7.39 20.47
C LYS A 131 -8.49 -8.59 20.18
N GLY A 132 -8.08 -9.45 19.24
CA GLY A 132 -8.82 -10.65 18.86
C GLY A 132 -9.93 -10.44 17.82
N LYS A 133 -10.35 -9.20 17.54
CA LYS A 133 -11.36 -8.84 16.53
C LYS A 133 -10.68 -8.54 15.21
N ARG A 134 -11.10 -9.20 14.11
CA ARG A 134 -10.71 -8.84 12.74
C ARG A 134 -11.63 -7.73 12.23
N HIS A 135 -11.03 -6.69 11.65
CA HIS A 135 -11.74 -5.59 11.02
C HIS A 135 -11.65 -5.73 9.50
N LYS A 136 -12.68 -5.34 8.79
CA LYS A 136 -12.84 -5.61 7.35
C LYS A 136 -12.43 -4.43 6.48
N SER A 137 -11.20 -3.94 6.66
CA SER A 137 -10.69 -2.78 5.92
C SER A 137 -10.64 -3.00 4.41
N CYS A 138 -10.42 -4.24 3.97
CA CYS A 138 -10.45 -4.58 2.55
C CYS A 138 -11.86 -4.47 1.97
N ASP A 139 -12.86 -5.07 2.65
CA ASP A 139 -14.26 -5.00 2.24
C ASP A 139 -14.77 -3.55 2.24
N ASP A 140 -14.41 -2.77 3.28
CA ASP A 140 -14.82 -1.37 3.41
C ASP A 140 -14.31 -0.53 2.22
N LEU A 141 -13.04 -0.68 1.82
CA LEU A 141 -12.48 0.01 0.67
C LEU A 141 -13.14 -0.40 -0.64
N VAL A 142 -13.33 -1.73 -0.85
CA VAL A 142 -13.98 -2.23 -2.06
C VAL A 142 -15.43 -1.78 -2.16
N ASN A 143 -16.16 -1.72 -1.04
CA ASN A 143 -17.53 -1.24 -1.01
C ASN A 143 -17.63 0.27 -1.30
N ASP A 144 -16.68 1.05 -0.78
CA ASP A 144 -16.63 2.50 -0.96
C ASP A 144 -16.33 2.89 -2.41
N LEU A 145 -15.35 2.22 -3.04
CA LEU A 145 -14.92 2.47 -4.42
C LEU A 145 -15.37 1.37 -5.40
N LYS A 146 -16.49 0.70 -5.12
CA LYS A 146 -16.93 -0.51 -5.84
C LYS A 146 -17.08 -0.35 -7.36
N GLU A 147 -17.46 0.83 -7.83
CA GLU A 147 -17.66 1.11 -9.26
C GLU A 147 -16.35 1.16 -10.03
N TYR A 148 -15.25 1.36 -9.31
CA TYR A 148 -13.90 1.52 -9.85
C TYR A 148 -13.00 0.32 -9.56
N PHE A 149 -13.51 -0.65 -8.80
CA PHE A 149 -12.73 -1.82 -8.42
C PHE A 149 -12.49 -2.74 -9.62
N VAL A 150 -11.21 -3.00 -9.91
CA VAL A 150 -10.79 -3.83 -11.07
C VAL A 150 -10.43 -5.24 -10.63
N GLY A 151 -9.82 -5.39 -9.46
CA GLY A 151 -9.38 -6.69 -8.96
C GLY A 151 -8.23 -6.60 -7.98
N GLN A 152 -7.58 -7.74 -7.74
CA GLN A 152 -6.44 -7.86 -6.82
C GLN A 152 -5.21 -8.39 -7.54
N ILE A 153 -4.04 -7.89 -7.13
CA ILE A 153 -2.73 -8.45 -7.49
C ILE A 153 -2.13 -9.07 -6.23
N GLY A 154 -1.70 -10.32 -6.32
CA GLY A 154 -0.94 -10.96 -5.24
C GLY A 154 0.51 -10.49 -5.25
N MET A 155 0.93 -9.78 -4.21
CA MET A 155 2.32 -9.40 -4.01
C MET A 155 3.01 -10.46 -3.15
N ARG A 156 4.01 -11.12 -3.72
CA ARG A 156 4.78 -12.12 -3.00
C ARG A 156 5.79 -11.44 -2.09
N ILE A 157 5.68 -11.66 -0.80
CA ILE A 157 6.59 -11.13 0.20
C ILE A 157 7.35 -12.24 0.91
N MET A 158 8.56 -11.92 1.35
CA MET A 158 9.35 -12.84 2.16
C MET A 158 8.83 -12.84 3.60
N ALA A 159 8.95 -13.99 4.26
CA ALA A 159 8.69 -14.07 5.69
C ALA A 159 9.56 -13.08 6.47
N ARG A 160 8.99 -12.45 7.50
CA ARG A 160 9.76 -11.53 8.36
C ARG A 160 10.94 -12.27 8.97
N PRO A 161 12.16 -11.67 9.01
CA PRO A 161 13.31 -12.32 9.61
C PRO A 161 13.03 -12.75 11.05
N LYS A 162 13.34 -14.00 11.36
CA LYS A 162 13.30 -14.54 12.72
C LYS A 162 14.69 -15.02 13.10
N SER A 163 15.00 -15.01 14.39
CA SER A 163 16.23 -15.64 14.87
C SER A 163 16.09 -17.16 14.83
N ILE A 164 17.16 -17.87 14.43
CA ILE A 164 17.21 -19.34 14.53
C ILE A 164 16.88 -19.82 15.95
N LYS A 165 17.27 -19.04 16.96
CA LYS A 165 16.98 -19.32 18.38
C LYS A 165 15.47 -19.32 18.73
N SER A 166 14.63 -18.70 17.90
CA SER A 166 13.18 -18.64 18.14
C SER A 166 12.45 -19.89 17.67
N PHE A 167 13.15 -20.85 17.05
CA PHE A 167 12.56 -22.11 16.59
C PHE A 167 12.78 -23.22 17.62
N GLU A 168 11.82 -24.11 17.76
CA GLU A 168 11.89 -25.28 18.64
C GLU A 168 12.89 -26.29 18.09
N GLY A 169 13.64 -26.91 18.99
CA GLY A 169 14.64 -27.97 18.71
C GLY A 169 15.70 -28.00 19.79
N ASP A 170 16.20 -29.19 20.09
CA ASP A 170 17.21 -29.39 21.13
C ASP A 170 18.61 -29.02 20.62
N THR A 171 18.86 -29.21 19.34
CA THR A 171 20.14 -28.87 18.70
C THR A 171 20.05 -27.63 17.80
N HIS A 172 21.21 -27.08 17.46
CA HIS A 172 21.29 -25.95 16.50
C HIS A 172 20.83 -26.39 15.10
N GLU A 173 21.18 -27.59 14.70
CA GLU A 173 20.85 -28.19 13.39
C GLU A 173 19.35 -28.34 13.23
N GLU A 174 18.65 -28.82 14.24
CA GLU A 174 17.19 -28.95 14.22
C GLU A 174 16.50 -27.58 14.10
N ARG A 175 16.93 -26.60 14.89
CA ARG A 175 16.41 -25.24 14.80
C ARG A 175 16.70 -24.60 13.44
N LYS A 176 17.90 -24.86 12.89
CA LYS A 176 18.27 -24.37 11.57
C LYS A 176 17.42 -24.97 10.47
N ALA A 177 17.14 -26.27 10.50
CA ALA A 177 16.27 -26.93 9.53
C ALA A 177 14.87 -26.31 9.52
N LYS A 178 14.25 -26.09 10.70
CA LYS A 178 12.96 -25.41 10.83
C LYS A 178 13.01 -23.95 10.37
N TYR A 179 14.12 -23.24 10.63
CA TYR A 179 14.32 -21.88 10.13
C TYR A 179 14.39 -21.86 8.60
N ASP A 180 15.15 -22.78 7.99
CA ASP A 180 15.30 -22.87 6.54
C ASP A 180 13.95 -23.20 5.86
N GLU A 181 13.17 -24.14 6.45
CA GLU A 181 11.80 -24.45 6.00
C GLU A 181 10.87 -23.23 6.11
N TRP A 182 10.93 -22.51 7.23
CA TRP A 182 10.13 -21.30 7.42
C TRP A 182 10.55 -20.19 6.46
N GLN A 183 11.85 -19.99 6.23
CA GLN A 183 12.39 -18.98 5.32
C GLN A 183 11.99 -19.26 3.87
N ALA A 184 11.81 -20.53 3.50
CA ALA A 184 11.32 -20.92 2.17
C ALA A 184 9.83 -20.59 1.96
N LYS A 185 9.07 -20.29 3.03
CA LYS A 185 7.67 -19.94 2.93
C LYS A 185 7.52 -18.52 2.42
N TRP A 186 6.69 -18.37 1.39
CA TRP A 186 6.31 -17.08 0.85
C TRP A 186 4.90 -16.74 1.32
N PHE A 187 4.71 -15.46 1.63
CA PHE A 187 3.39 -14.91 1.90
C PHE A 187 2.94 -14.11 0.70
N ILE A 188 1.65 -14.11 0.45
CA ILE A 188 1.04 -13.28 -0.58
C ILE A 188 0.22 -12.22 0.13
N GLU A 189 0.54 -10.95 -0.11
CA GLU A 189 -0.29 -9.83 0.29
C GLU A 189 -1.07 -9.32 -0.90
N SER A 190 -2.33 -8.97 -0.68
CA SER A 190 -3.18 -8.44 -1.73
C SER A 190 -2.92 -6.95 -1.93
N VAL A 191 -2.77 -6.57 -3.19
CA VAL A 191 -2.87 -5.18 -3.63
C VAL A 191 -4.21 -5.02 -4.31
N TRP A 192 -5.07 -4.19 -3.74
CA TRP A 192 -6.41 -3.88 -4.23
C TRP A 192 -6.30 -2.79 -5.28
N CYS A 193 -6.80 -3.05 -6.49
CA CYS A 193 -6.62 -2.20 -7.65
C CYS A 193 -7.93 -1.55 -8.06
N PHE A 194 -7.90 -0.22 -8.17
CA PHE A 194 -9.02 0.60 -8.63
C PHE A 194 -8.55 1.45 -9.80
N ARG A 195 -9.39 1.64 -10.82
CA ARG A 195 -9.06 2.45 -11.98
C ARG A 195 -10.07 3.56 -12.17
N LYS A 196 -9.58 4.78 -12.35
CA LYS A 196 -10.45 5.90 -12.75
C LYS A 196 -10.89 5.71 -14.19
N PRO A 197 -12.18 5.90 -14.50
CA PRO A 197 -12.67 5.79 -15.88
C PRO A 197 -11.89 6.69 -16.83
N ASP A 198 -11.62 6.18 -18.03
CA ASP A 198 -11.03 6.95 -19.12
C ASP A 198 -11.96 6.88 -20.34
N PRO A 199 -12.74 7.94 -20.60
CA PRO A 199 -13.70 7.94 -21.71
C PRO A 199 -13.04 7.73 -23.09
N SER A 200 -11.73 7.95 -23.19
CA SER A 200 -10.98 7.76 -24.44
C SER A 200 -10.45 6.33 -24.64
N ASN A 201 -10.41 5.51 -23.58
CA ASN A 201 -9.72 4.22 -23.60
C ASN A 201 -10.27 3.17 -22.63
N ASP A 202 -11.60 3.13 -22.43
CA ASP A 202 -12.21 2.21 -21.46
C ASP A 202 -12.26 0.74 -21.91
N ASP A 203 -11.92 0.42 -23.17
CA ASP A 203 -12.00 -0.94 -23.72
C ASP A 203 -10.67 -1.74 -23.62
N VAL A 204 -9.61 -1.18 -23.05
CA VAL A 204 -8.32 -1.88 -22.94
C VAL A 204 -8.35 -2.89 -21.81
N ASP A 205 -8.19 -4.17 -22.13
CA ASP A 205 -7.90 -5.22 -21.15
C ASP A 205 -6.45 -5.06 -20.65
N ILE A 206 -6.31 -4.29 -19.58
CA ILE A 206 -5.03 -3.98 -18.96
C ILE A 206 -4.29 -5.19 -18.39
N PHE A 207 -4.99 -6.32 -18.17
CA PHE A 207 -4.38 -7.57 -17.74
C PHE A 207 -4.04 -8.50 -18.92
N ALA A 208 -4.43 -8.15 -20.14
CA ALA A 208 -4.12 -8.96 -21.34
C ALA A 208 -2.62 -9.30 -21.47
N PRO A 209 -1.68 -8.36 -21.23
CA PRO A 209 -0.24 -8.65 -21.31
C PRO A 209 0.26 -9.67 -20.28
N TYR A 210 -0.49 -9.86 -19.19
CA TYR A 210 -0.09 -10.72 -18.07
C TYR A 210 -0.73 -12.11 -18.11
N LYS A 211 -1.70 -12.33 -19.00
CA LYS A 211 -2.41 -13.62 -19.09
C LYS A 211 -1.48 -14.77 -19.50
N ASP A 212 -0.41 -14.46 -20.25
CA ASP A 212 0.52 -15.45 -20.80
C ASP A 212 1.97 -15.28 -20.26
N SER A 213 2.24 -14.31 -19.38
CA SER A 213 3.59 -14.10 -18.88
C SER A 213 3.91 -15.04 -17.72
N THR A 214 4.59 -16.14 -18.01
CA THR A 214 5.44 -16.80 -17.02
C THR A 214 6.67 -15.93 -16.81
N LEU A 215 6.70 -15.14 -15.73
CA LEU A 215 7.94 -14.53 -15.27
C LEU A 215 8.88 -15.65 -14.85
N SER A 216 9.83 -15.99 -15.71
CA SER A 216 10.82 -17.04 -15.44
C SER A 216 11.62 -16.65 -14.19
N GLY A 217 11.50 -17.46 -13.13
CA GLY A 217 12.20 -17.28 -11.85
C GLY A 217 11.37 -16.69 -10.72
N MET A 218 10.20 -16.10 -10.98
CA MET A 218 9.18 -15.83 -9.97
C MET A 218 8.03 -16.81 -10.21
N GLY A 219 7.59 -17.53 -9.19
CA GLY A 219 6.40 -18.37 -9.32
C GLY A 219 5.22 -17.54 -9.85
N PRO A 220 4.18 -18.18 -10.40
CA PRO A 220 3.09 -17.48 -11.05
C PRO A 220 2.54 -16.40 -10.11
N ALA A 221 2.57 -15.15 -10.57
CA ALA A 221 1.72 -14.14 -9.99
C ALA A 221 0.29 -14.68 -10.17
N VAL A 222 -0.40 -14.95 -9.07
CA VAL A 222 -1.80 -15.33 -9.14
C VAL A 222 -2.54 -14.06 -9.47
N VAL A 223 -2.59 -13.72 -10.76
CA VAL A 223 -3.56 -12.77 -11.28
C VAL A 223 -4.88 -13.53 -11.27
N GLN A 224 -5.72 -13.26 -10.31
CA GLN A 224 -7.10 -13.74 -10.40
C GLN A 224 -7.72 -13.09 -11.64
N PRO A 225 -8.33 -13.90 -12.54
CA PRO A 225 -8.89 -13.36 -13.77
C PRO A 225 -9.93 -12.32 -13.41
N THR A 226 -9.82 -11.20 -14.08
CA THR A 226 -10.79 -10.12 -14.12
C THR A 226 -12.21 -10.66 -14.05
N ILE A 227 -12.99 -10.10 -13.17
CA ILE A 227 -14.44 -10.22 -13.23
C ILE A 227 -14.82 -9.82 -14.65
N GLN A 228 -15.15 -10.81 -15.51
CA GLN A 228 -15.84 -10.49 -16.76
C GLN A 228 -16.99 -9.56 -16.38
N LYS A 229 -17.28 -8.55 -17.22
CA LYS A 229 -18.39 -7.58 -17.08
C LYS A 229 -19.73 -8.27 -16.70
N LYS A 230 -19.78 -8.98 -15.58
CA LYS A 230 -21.01 -9.28 -14.86
C LYS A 230 -21.37 -8.00 -14.15
N LYS A 231 -22.57 -7.48 -14.41
CA LYS A 231 -23.09 -6.31 -13.72
C LYS A 231 -22.74 -6.42 -12.25
N LEU A 232 -22.09 -5.43 -11.69
CA LEU A 232 -21.57 -5.35 -10.32
C LEU A 232 -22.58 -5.77 -9.22
N SER A 233 -23.87 -5.85 -9.53
CA SER A 233 -24.94 -6.30 -8.65
C SER A 233 -24.89 -7.77 -8.22
N GLU A 234 -24.03 -8.59 -8.82
CA GLU A 234 -23.92 -10.02 -8.49
C GLU A 234 -22.63 -10.36 -7.73
N ALA A 235 -21.67 -9.45 -7.62
CA ALA A 235 -20.36 -9.70 -6.98
C ALA A 235 -20.41 -9.67 -5.43
N THR A 236 -21.54 -9.28 -4.84
CA THR A 236 -21.67 -9.11 -3.37
C THR A 236 -21.99 -10.39 -2.61
N THR A 237 -22.14 -11.54 -3.27
CA THR A 237 -22.58 -12.79 -2.62
C THR A 237 -21.53 -13.91 -2.57
N GLU A 238 -20.41 -13.79 -3.25
CA GLU A 238 -19.34 -14.77 -3.06
C GLU A 238 -18.43 -14.35 -1.89
N LYS A 239 -18.52 -15.12 -0.79
CA LYS A 239 -17.61 -15.02 0.36
C LYS A 239 -16.18 -14.99 -0.13
N SER A 240 -15.38 -14.02 0.34
CA SER A 240 -13.96 -13.95 0.03
C SER A 240 -13.31 -15.28 0.37
N SER A 241 -12.76 -15.96 -0.63
CA SER A 241 -12.09 -17.25 -0.50
C SER A 241 -10.74 -17.16 0.26
N LEU A 242 -10.52 -16.08 1.00
CA LEU A 242 -9.30 -15.83 1.78
C LEU A 242 -9.35 -16.41 3.20
N GLU A 243 -10.47 -17.02 3.64
CA GLU A 243 -10.57 -17.60 4.98
C GLU A 243 -9.61 -18.78 5.22
N GLY A 244 -9.07 -19.39 4.18
CA GLY A 244 -8.15 -20.54 4.28
C GLY A 244 -6.65 -20.21 4.29
N PHE A 245 -6.25 -18.95 4.21
CA PHE A 245 -4.84 -18.57 4.09
C PHE A 245 -4.20 -18.05 5.40
N PHE A 246 -4.99 -17.86 6.46
CA PHE A 246 -4.55 -17.18 7.69
C PHE A 246 -4.84 -17.93 9.00
N ASP A 247 -5.14 -19.21 8.95
CA ASP A 247 -5.18 -20.10 10.15
C ASP A 247 -3.79 -20.65 10.49
#